data_53cf257ceea45511479333e3f3b5601a
#
_entry.id   53cf257ceea45511479333e3f3b5601a
#
_cell.length_a   1.000
_cell.length_b   1.000
_cell.length_c   1.000
_cell.angle_alpha   90.00
_cell.angle_beta   90.00
_cell.angle_gamma   90.00
#
_symmetry.space_group_name_H-M   'P 1'
#
loop_
_entity.id
_entity.type
_entity.pdbx_description
1 polymer ?
#
loop_
_entity_poly.entity_id
_entity_poly.type
_entity_poly.pdbx_seq_one_letter_code
_entity_poly.pdbx_strand_id
1 'polypeptide(L)'
;MKKHVSAENKVLKNCNAAFTTSQALRSKFLNKNSNVYYVPSGYEKKIEPLNHDKFRILYSGSMKEIQNPKNLWIALNELIESDENFKENVEIILIGNIDRWIINSVEFKKIRDRKILSYMPKKELDIEISKAELLLVCSVNYADSNDIVPGKFFHYLAANKNILGISNKGSDLEKIINETKSGMSFDYNNYEDLKNYIYKCYQKFLKGEKPRNELNENYLSINIAKEIDKIVSNI
;
A
#
# COMPACT_ATOMS: atom_id res chain seq x y z
N MET A 1 12.29 0.07 26.32
CA MET A 1 12.38 -1.10 25.41
C MET A 1 12.32 -2.45 26.17
N LYS A 2 13.24 -2.79 27.08
CA LYS A 2 13.24 -4.10 27.79
C LYS A 2 11.92 -4.45 28.51
N LYS A 3 11.22 -3.50 29.13
CA LYS A 3 9.92 -3.73 29.82
C LYS A 3 8.80 -4.15 28.85
N HIS A 4 8.73 -3.56 27.66
CA HIS A 4 7.69 -3.91 26.66
C HIS A 4 7.90 -5.32 26.11
N VAL A 5 9.14 -5.71 25.80
CA VAL A 5 9.49 -7.07 25.36
C VAL A 5 9.14 -8.11 26.42
N SER A 6 9.40 -7.83 27.70
CA SER A 6 9.03 -8.72 28.80
C SER A 6 7.52 -8.90 28.93
N ALA A 7 6.74 -7.80 28.79
CA ALA A 7 5.28 -7.85 28.83
C ALA A 7 4.71 -8.63 27.65
N GLU A 8 5.19 -8.36 26.41
CA GLU A 8 4.82 -9.10 25.21
C GLU A 8 5.07 -10.60 25.38
N ASN A 9 6.26 -10.98 25.83
CA ASN A 9 6.62 -12.38 26.06
C ASN A 9 5.70 -13.06 27.10
N LYS A 10 5.33 -12.34 28.16
CA LYS A 10 4.40 -12.86 29.18
C LYS A 10 3.00 -13.10 28.59
N VAL A 11 2.49 -12.18 27.79
CA VAL A 11 1.18 -12.34 27.11
C VAL A 11 1.22 -13.52 26.16
N LEU A 12 2.19 -13.57 25.25
CA LEU A 12 2.31 -14.64 24.26
C LEU A 12 2.42 -16.03 24.86
N LYS A 13 3.15 -16.18 25.97
CA LYS A 13 3.30 -17.48 26.65
C LYS A 13 2.04 -17.96 27.36
N ASN A 14 1.13 -17.06 27.73
CA ASN A 14 -0.03 -17.38 28.56
C ASN A 14 -1.37 -17.25 27.84
N CYS A 15 -1.42 -16.79 26.59
CA CYS A 15 -2.64 -16.77 25.81
C CYS A 15 -2.89 -18.10 25.12
N ASN A 16 -4.16 -18.48 24.95
CA ASN A 16 -4.56 -19.69 24.24
C ASN A 16 -4.23 -19.61 22.75
N ALA A 17 -4.35 -18.41 22.15
CA ALA A 17 -3.96 -18.12 20.79
C ALA A 17 -3.57 -16.65 20.64
N ALA A 18 -2.78 -16.36 19.59
CA ALA A 18 -2.45 -14.99 19.18
C ALA A 18 -2.72 -14.81 17.67
N PHE A 19 -3.30 -13.69 17.30
CA PHE A 19 -3.53 -13.31 15.91
C PHE A 19 -2.56 -12.20 15.52
N THR A 20 -1.98 -12.30 14.32
CA THR A 20 -1.07 -11.30 13.76
C THR A 20 -1.52 -10.89 12.38
N THR A 21 -1.27 -9.63 12.03
CA THR A 21 -1.62 -9.08 10.71
C THR A 21 -0.51 -9.21 9.67
N SER A 22 0.62 -9.84 10.01
CA SER A 22 1.72 -10.10 9.09
C SER A 22 2.32 -11.49 9.31
N GLN A 23 2.84 -12.09 8.25
CA GLN A 23 3.50 -13.39 8.29
C GLN A 23 4.85 -13.33 9.01
N ALA A 24 5.60 -12.25 8.82
CA ALA A 24 6.88 -12.06 9.51
C ALA A 24 6.68 -11.98 11.03
N LEU A 25 5.63 -11.26 11.49
CA LEU A 25 5.28 -11.19 12.90
C LEU A 25 4.80 -12.54 13.44
N ARG A 26 4.01 -13.28 12.67
CA ARG A 26 3.64 -14.67 13.02
C ARG A 26 4.87 -15.52 13.25
N SER A 27 5.81 -15.54 12.31
CA SER A 27 7.05 -16.33 12.40
C SER A 27 7.87 -15.97 13.64
N LYS A 28 7.94 -14.68 13.97
CA LYS A 28 8.61 -14.17 15.18
C LYS A 28 7.96 -14.67 16.47
N PHE A 29 6.64 -14.80 16.51
CA PHE A 29 5.90 -15.19 17.71
C PHE A 29 5.76 -16.69 17.89
N LEU A 30 5.86 -17.50 16.82
CA LEU A 30 5.81 -18.96 16.89
C LEU A 30 6.86 -19.57 17.84
N ASN A 31 8.00 -18.90 18.03
CA ASN A 31 9.02 -19.32 19.01
C ASN A 31 8.56 -19.16 20.48
N LYS A 32 7.43 -18.46 20.73
CA LYS A 32 6.91 -18.15 22.05
C LYS A 32 5.57 -18.83 22.35
N ASN A 33 4.77 -19.06 21.31
CA ASN A 33 3.49 -19.73 21.37
C ASN A 33 3.24 -20.47 20.05
N SER A 34 2.91 -21.76 20.09
CA SER A 34 2.60 -22.57 18.91
C SER A 34 1.28 -22.16 18.22
N ASN A 35 0.36 -21.54 18.97
CA ASN A 35 -0.97 -21.13 18.50
C ASN A 35 -0.95 -19.67 18.02
N VAL A 36 -0.08 -19.36 17.06
CA VAL A 36 -0.04 -18.03 16.43
C VAL A 36 -0.55 -18.13 14.99
N TYR A 37 -1.59 -17.37 14.71
CA TYR A 37 -2.28 -17.40 13.42
C TYR A 37 -2.08 -16.07 12.68
N TYR A 38 -1.85 -16.17 11.37
CA TYR A 38 -1.86 -15.01 10.48
C TYR A 38 -3.30 -14.71 10.08
N VAL A 39 -3.77 -13.54 10.43
CA VAL A 39 -5.09 -13.02 10.07
C VAL A 39 -4.89 -11.63 9.49
N PRO A 40 -4.88 -11.50 8.18
CA PRO A 40 -4.70 -10.20 7.53
C PRO A 40 -5.88 -9.26 7.82
N SER A 41 -5.67 -7.98 7.63
CA SER A 41 -6.80 -7.06 7.45
C SER A 41 -7.48 -7.35 6.11
N GLY A 42 -8.70 -6.83 5.93
CA GLY A 42 -9.46 -7.05 4.72
C GLY A 42 -10.26 -5.82 4.28
N TYR A 43 -11.05 -6.01 3.24
CA TYR A 43 -12.00 -5.02 2.73
C TYR A 43 -13.43 -5.54 2.82
N GLU A 44 -14.40 -4.61 3.00
CA GLU A 44 -15.81 -4.97 3.19
C GLU A 44 -16.52 -5.26 1.87
N LYS A 45 -16.26 -4.45 0.85
CA LYS A 45 -16.89 -4.53 -0.48
C LYS A 45 -15.98 -3.99 -1.56
N LYS A 46 -16.27 -4.37 -2.79
CA LYS A 46 -15.61 -3.83 -3.98
C LYS A 46 -15.87 -2.32 -4.12
N ILE A 47 -14.87 -1.63 -4.69
CA ILE A 47 -14.99 -0.26 -5.16
C ILE A 47 -15.03 -0.36 -6.69
N GLU A 48 -16.15 0.03 -7.28
CA GLU A 48 -16.29 -0.01 -8.74
C GLU A 48 -15.40 1.05 -9.39
N PRO A 49 -14.57 0.67 -10.37
CA PRO A 49 -13.68 1.61 -11.02
C PRO A 49 -14.44 2.65 -11.83
N LEU A 50 -14.08 3.92 -11.67
CA LEU A 50 -14.55 5.03 -12.50
C LEU A 50 -13.46 5.42 -13.50
N ASN A 51 -13.89 5.81 -14.71
CA ASN A 51 -12.96 6.35 -15.70
C ASN A 51 -12.55 7.77 -15.32
N HIS A 52 -11.33 8.13 -15.65
CA HIS A 52 -10.79 9.48 -15.50
C HIS A 52 -9.89 9.78 -16.70
N ASP A 53 -9.86 11.05 -17.14
CA ASP A 53 -9.12 11.45 -18.34
C ASP A 53 -7.61 11.60 -18.11
N LYS A 54 -7.16 11.57 -16.84
CA LYS A 54 -5.74 11.68 -16.48
C LYS A 54 -5.21 10.39 -15.87
N PHE A 55 -3.92 10.13 -16.11
CA PHE A 55 -3.17 9.09 -15.41
C PHE A 55 -2.91 9.51 -13.97
N ARG A 56 -3.78 9.09 -13.08
CA ARG A 56 -3.81 9.53 -11.69
C ARG A 56 -3.05 8.55 -10.79
N ILE A 57 -2.07 9.08 -10.04
CA ILE A 57 -1.37 8.37 -8.97
C ILE A 57 -1.90 8.92 -7.65
N LEU A 58 -2.49 8.06 -6.81
CA LEU A 58 -3.15 8.47 -5.58
C LEU A 58 -2.55 7.79 -4.36
N TYR A 59 -2.30 8.59 -3.32
CA TYR A 59 -1.99 8.13 -1.97
C TYR A 59 -3.04 8.64 -0.99
N SER A 60 -3.48 7.81 -0.03
CA SER A 60 -4.37 8.24 1.04
C SER A 60 -3.83 7.87 2.44
N GLY A 61 -4.08 8.75 3.39
CA GLY A 61 -3.75 8.58 4.82
C GLY A 61 -2.58 9.44 5.27
N SER A 62 -1.95 9.05 6.38
CA SER A 62 -0.77 9.78 6.88
C SER A 62 0.50 9.31 6.17
N MET A 63 1.33 10.27 5.71
CA MET A 63 2.66 10.01 5.16
C MET A 63 3.67 10.83 5.96
N LYS A 64 4.51 10.13 6.73
CA LYS A 64 5.59 10.72 7.51
C LYS A 64 6.87 10.79 6.68
N GLU A 65 7.82 11.64 7.08
CA GLU A 65 9.10 11.79 6.40
C GLU A 65 9.80 10.45 6.13
N ILE A 66 9.77 9.53 7.09
CA ILE A 66 10.35 8.17 6.96
C ILE A 66 9.67 7.30 5.89
N GLN A 67 8.51 7.69 5.40
CA GLN A 67 7.77 7.03 4.32
C GLN A 67 7.89 7.77 2.99
N ASN A 68 8.72 8.82 2.93
CA ASN A 68 8.87 9.65 1.73
C ASN A 68 9.47 8.85 0.56
N PRO A 69 8.73 8.58 -0.51
CA PRO A 69 9.25 7.88 -1.68
C PRO A 69 10.01 8.85 -2.59
N LYS A 70 11.13 9.40 -2.13
CA LYS A 70 11.89 10.43 -2.85
C LYS A 70 12.20 10.04 -4.29
N ASN A 71 12.60 8.80 -4.53
CA ASN A 71 12.89 8.29 -5.88
C ASN A 71 11.66 8.26 -6.80
N LEU A 72 10.45 8.12 -6.24
CA LEU A 72 9.22 8.27 -7.00
C LEU A 72 9.07 9.69 -7.54
N TRP A 73 9.31 10.70 -6.69
CA TRP A 73 9.20 12.10 -7.14
C TRP A 73 10.25 12.44 -8.19
N ILE A 74 11.47 11.91 -8.07
CA ILE A 74 12.53 12.08 -9.06
C ILE A 74 12.13 11.41 -10.38
N ALA A 75 11.68 10.16 -10.35
CA ALA A 75 11.23 9.42 -11.54
C ALA A 75 10.10 10.13 -12.28
N LEU A 76 9.11 10.65 -11.54
CA LEU A 76 8.02 11.42 -12.13
C LEU A 76 8.49 12.71 -12.80
N ASN A 77 9.42 13.44 -12.17
CA ASN A 77 9.97 14.65 -12.78
C ASN A 77 10.71 14.35 -14.09
N GLU A 78 11.51 13.29 -14.14
CA GLU A 78 12.20 12.91 -15.38
C GLU A 78 11.22 12.47 -16.48
N LEU A 79 10.16 11.73 -16.14
CA LEU A 79 9.13 11.38 -17.11
C LEU A 79 8.39 12.63 -17.62
N ILE A 80 8.10 13.58 -16.74
CA ILE A 80 7.49 14.88 -17.10
C ILE A 80 8.41 15.71 -18.01
N GLU A 81 9.72 15.66 -17.78
CA GLU A 81 10.71 16.39 -18.58
C GLU A 81 10.96 15.73 -19.94
N SER A 82 10.84 14.40 -20.05
CA SER A 82 11.16 13.62 -21.25
C SER A 82 9.96 13.34 -22.16
N ASP A 83 8.72 13.44 -21.68
CA ASP A 83 7.50 13.11 -22.44
C ASP A 83 6.40 14.15 -22.17
N GLU A 84 6.12 15.00 -23.18
CA GLU A 84 5.11 16.05 -23.06
C GLU A 84 3.69 15.49 -22.88
N ASN A 85 3.37 14.34 -23.49
CA ASN A 85 2.08 13.69 -23.28
C ASN A 85 1.94 13.18 -21.84
N PHE A 86 3.01 12.61 -21.26
CA PHE A 86 3.03 12.21 -19.85
C PHE A 86 2.79 13.42 -18.95
N LYS A 87 3.49 14.51 -19.21
CA LYS A 87 3.37 15.78 -18.48
C LYS A 87 1.95 16.34 -18.47
N GLU A 88 1.26 16.30 -19.61
CA GLU A 88 -0.11 16.81 -19.72
C GLU A 88 -1.14 15.90 -19.06
N ASN A 89 -0.86 14.59 -19.02
CA ASN A 89 -1.82 13.59 -18.56
C ASN A 89 -1.60 13.11 -17.13
N VAL A 90 -0.40 13.27 -16.52
CA VAL A 90 -0.16 12.81 -15.15
C VAL A 90 -0.78 13.74 -14.12
N GLU A 91 -1.39 13.16 -13.07
CA GLU A 91 -1.89 13.88 -11.90
C GLU A 91 -1.50 13.11 -10.63
N ILE A 92 -0.91 13.82 -9.65
CA ILE A 92 -0.54 13.25 -8.35
C ILE A 92 -1.50 13.76 -7.28
N ILE A 93 -2.12 12.85 -6.53
CA ILE A 93 -3.07 13.20 -5.47
C ILE A 93 -2.62 12.58 -4.15
N LEU A 94 -2.34 13.43 -3.17
CA LEU A 94 -2.07 13.03 -1.80
C LEU A 94 -3.25 13.45 -0.93
N ILE A 95 -3.89 12.49 -0.26
CA ILE A 95 -5.07 12.73 0.58
C ILE A 95 -4.75 12.41 2.03
N GLY A 96 -4.92 13.37 2.93
CA GLY A 96 -4.75 13.20 4.37
C GLY A 96 -3.62 14.00 4.98
N ASN A 97 -2.97 13.47 6.00
CA ASN A 97 -1.93 14.17 6.75
C ASN A 97 -0.55 13.87 6.17
N ILE A 98 -0.10 14.72 5.25
CA ILE A 98 1.20 14.59 4.59
C ILE A 98 2.22 15.50 5.29
N ASP A 99 3.36 14.94 5.66
CA ASP A 99 4.42 15.67 6.33
C ASP A 99 4.90 16.87 5.48
N ARG A 100 5.09 18.01 6.14
CA ARG A 100 5.54 19.25 5.50
C ARG A 100 6.90 19.10 4.80
N TRP A 101 7.80 18.25 5.30
CA TRP A 101 9.08 17.97 4.67
C TRP A 101 8.89 17.34 3.28
N ILE A 102 7.89 16.49 3.11
CA ILE A 102 7.55 15.88 1.81
C ILE A 102 6.98 16.96 0.87
N ILE A 103 5.94 17.68 1.33
CA ILE A 103 5.25 18.71 0.54
C ILE A 103 6.21 19.80 0.08
N ASN A 104 7.20 20.14 0.93
CA ASN A 104 8.15 21.20 0.67
C ASN A 104 9.45 20.72 -0.01
N SER A 105 9.62 19.42 -0.22
CA SER A 105 10.80 18.90 -0.91
C SER A 105 10.89 19.43 -2.35
N VAL A 106 12.13 19.63 -2.83
CA VAL A 106 12.39 20.15 -4.18
C VAL A 106 11.79 19.21 -5.23
N GLU A 107 11.94 17.92 -5.03
CA GLU A 107 11.50 16.87 -5.95
C GLU A 107 9.97 16.84 -6.07
N PHE A 108 9.24 16.96 -4.95
CA PHE A 108 7.79 16.98 -4.99
C PHE A 108 7.24 18.31 -5.55
N LYS A 109 7.88 19.44 -5.21
CA LYS A 109 7.46 20.77 -5.72
C LYS A 109 7.59 20.95 -7.22
N LYS A 110 8.52 20.25 -7.87
CA LYS A 110 8.68 20.29 -9.33
C LYS A 110 7.51 19.66 -10.09
N ILE A 111 6.78 18.71 -9.48
CA ILE A 111 5.62 18.09 -10.11
C ILE A 111 4.52 19.14 -10.29
N ARG A 112 4.18 19.47 -11.52
CA ARG A 112 3.24 20.56 -11.84
C ARG A 112 1.81 20.24 -11.41
N ASP A 113 1.27 19.10 -11.86
CA ASP A 113 -0.11 18.70 -11.56
C ASP A 113 -0.14 17.80 -10.32
N ARG A 114 -0.11 18.45 -9.16
CA ARG A 114 -0.19 17.79 -7.85
C ARG A 114 -1.27 18.43 -6.99
N LYS A 115 -2.03 17.59 -6.29
CA LYS A 115 -3.06 17.99 -5.35
C LYS A 115 -2.79 17.42 -3.98
N ILE A 116 -2.94 18.24 -2.95
CA ILE A 116 -2.88 17.81 -1.55
C ILE A 116 -4.23 18.13 -0.96
N LEU A 117 -4.97 17.07 -0.62
CA LEU A 117 -6.31 17.17 -0.09
C LEU A 117 -6.31 16.79 1.39
N SER A 118 -7.15 17.45 2.16
CA SER A 118 -7.37 17.09 3.56
C SER A 118 -8.01 15.71 3.70
N TYR A 119 -8.05 15.20 4.93
CA TYR A 119 -8.85 14.01 5.26
C TYR A 119 -10.30 14.20 4.77
N MET A 120 -10.83 13.12 4.21
CA MET A 120 -12.22 13.09 3.72
C MET A 120 -12.94 11.82 4.20
N PRO A 121 -14.28 11.83 4.27
CA PRO A 121 -15.06 10.64 4.61
C PRO A 121 -14.81 9.46 3.65
N LYS A 122 -14.97 8.22 4.15
CA LYS A 122 -14.71 6.98 3.40
C LYS A 122 -15.40 6.97 2.03
N LYS A 123 -16.66 7.40 1.95
CA LYS A 123 -17.42 7.42 0.67
C LYS A 123 -16.80 8.33 -0.39
N GLU A 124 -16.29 9.49 0.02
CA GLU A 124 -15.62 10.42 -0.88
C GLU A 124 -14.24 9.89 -1.29
N LEU A 125 -13.52 9.29 -0.34
CA LEU A 125 -12.25 8.63 -0.60
C LEU A 125 -12.41 7.45 -1.59
N ASP A 126 -13.46 6.65 -1.46
CA ASP A 126 -13.76 5.54 -2.38
C ASP A 126 -13.93 6.06 -3.82
N ILE A 127 -14.54 7.23 -4.00
CA ILE A 127 -14.69 7.89 -5.31
C ILE A 127 -13.32 8.31 -5.86
N GLU A 128 -12.47 8.92 -5.04
CA GLU A 128 -11.13 9.32 -5.50
C GLU A 128 -10.24 8.10 -5.81
N ILE A 129 -10.29 7.05 -4.99
CA ILE A 129 -9.60 5.78 -5.24
C ILE A 129 -10.08 5.13 -6.55
N SER A 130 -11.39 5.15 -6.81
CA SER A 130 -11.98 4.54 -8.02
C SER A 130 -11.50 5.18 -9.33
N LYS A 131 -11.12 6.48 -9.29
CA LYS A 131 -10.60 7.25 -10.42
C LYS A 131 -9.09 7.11 -10.62
N ALA A 132 -8.36 6.50 -9.68
CA ALA A 132 -6.91 6.36 -9.79
C ALA A 132 -6.52 5.26 -10.79
N GLU A 133 -5.37 5.39 -11.42
CA GLU A 133 -4.73 4.35 -12.24
C GLU A 133 -3.64 3.61 -11.46
N LEU A 134 -2.92 4.33 -10.59
CA LEU A 134 -1.96 3.77 -9.64
C LEU A 134 -2.31 4.18 -8.21
N LEU A 135 -2.38 3.22 -7.30
CA LEU A 135 -2.60 3.44 -5.88
C LEU A 135 -1.28 3.25 -5.12
N LEU A 136 -0.75 4.33 -4.57
CA LEU A 136 0.55 4.35 -3.91
C LEU A 136 0.45 3.89 -2.45
N VAL A 137 1.23 2.88 -2.09
CA VAL A 137 1.40 2.41 -0.71
C VAL A 137 2.87 2.50 -0.32
N CYS A 138 3.19 3.30 0.70
CA CYS A 138 4.54 3.36 1.25
C CYS A 138 4.55 2.72 2.64
N SER A 139 5.44 1.77 2.87
CA SER A 139 5.80 1.29 4.21
C SER A 139 6.77 2.27 4.87
N VAL A 140 7.24 1.99 6.06
CA VAL A 140 8.28 2.79 6.70
C VAL A 140 9.67 2.32 6.24
N ASN A 141 10.59 3.26 6.05
CA ASN A 141 11.94 2.99 5.53
C ASN A 141 12.94 2.80 6.68
N TYR A 142 12.90 1.66 7.37
CA TYR A 142 13.96 1.23 8.28
C TYR A 142 14.08 -0.30 8.32
N ALA A 143 15.22 -0.81 8.77
CA ALA A 143 15.63 -2.21 8.62
C ALA A 143 14.64 -3.23 9.21
N ASP A 144 13.97 -2.90 10.32
CA ASP A 144 13.07 -3.83 11.04
C ASP A 144 11.58 -3.65 10.68
N SER A 145 11.27 -3.03 9.52
CA SER A 145 9.89 -2.73 9.12
C SER A 145 9.28 -3.76 8.15
N ASN A 146 9.93 -4.91 7.96
CA ASN A 146 9.49 -5.91 6.99
C ASN A 146 8.17 -6.58 7.36
N ASP A 147 7.74 -6.49 8.61
CA ASP A 147 6.49 -7.02 9.14
C ASP A 147 5.31 -6.04 9.06
N ILE A 148 5.51 -4.85 8.47
CA ILE A 148 4.48 -3.82 8.39
C ILE A 148 3.77 -3.85 7.04
N VAL A 149 2.48 -4.23 7.05
CA VAL A 149 1.57 -4.06 5.92
C VAL A 149 0.61 -2.90 6.23
N PRO A 150 0.71 -1.76 5.52
CA PRO A 150 -0.18 -0.63 5.76
C PRO A 150 -1.64 -1.00 5.49
N GLY A 151 -2.56 -0.69 6.43
CA GLY A 151 -3.98 -1.06 6.32
C GLY A 151 -4.67 -0.55 5.06
N LYS A 152 -4.24 0.60 4.50
CA LYS A 152 -4.74 1.14 3.23
C LYS A 152 -4.54 0.19 2.03
N PHE A 153 -3.55 -0.71 2.09
CA PHE A 153 -3.33 -1.71 1.05
C PHE A 153 -4.60 -2.55 0.81
N PHE A 154 -5.26 -3.00 1.87
CA PHE A 154 -6.48 -3.80 1.76
C PHE A 154 -7.66 -2.97 1.21
N HIS A 155 -7.73 -1.70 1.56
CA HIS A 155 -8.70 -0.78 0.97
C HIS A 155 -8.44 -0.59 -0.55
N TYR A 156 -7.20 -0.53 -0.96
CA TYR A 156 -6.81 -0.42 -2.38
C TYR A 156 -7.07 -1.70 -3.16
N LEU A 157 -6.91 -2.88 -2.54
CA LEU A 157 -7.30 -4.15 -3.16
C LEU A 157 -8.77 -4.15 -3.59
N ALA A 158 -9.66 -3.53 -2.79
CA ALA A 158 -11.07 -3.43 -3.10
C ALA A 158 -11.37 -2.67 -4.41
N ALA A 159 -10.48 -1.80 -4.86
CA ALA A 159 -10.66 -0.98 -6.06
C ALA A 159 -10.22 -1.67 -7.36
N ASN A 160 -9.57 -2.84 -7.27
CA ASN A 160 -9.06 -3.56 -8.43
C ASN A 160 -8.21 -2.70 -9.39
N LYS A 161 -7.39 -1.81 -8.82
CA LYS A 161 -6.45 -0.93 -9.53
C LYS A 161 -5.02 -1.42 -9.31
N ASN A 162 -4.10 -0.99 -10.15
CA ASN A 162 -2.68 -1.28 -9.93
C ASN A 162 -2.17 -0.63 -8.65
N ILE A 163 -1.50 -1.40 -7.80
CA ILE A 163 -0.87 -0.92 -6.57
C ILE A 163 0.63 -0.73 -6.83
N LEU A 164 1.11 0.48 -6.53
CA LEU A 164 2.52 0.81 -6.50
C LEU A 164 3.01 0.77 -5.06
N GLY A 165 3.70 -0.30 -4.68
CA GLY A 165 4.30 -0.46 -3.36
C GLY A 165 5.69 0.18 -3.30
N ILE A 166 5.99 0.87 -2.20
CA ILE A 166 7.35 1.28 -1.84
C ILE A 166 7.64 0.70 -0.46
N SER A 167 8.55 -0.28 -0.41
CA SER A 167 8.86 -1.01 0.82
C SER A 167 10.23 -1.68 0.73
N ASN A 168 10.78 -2.12 1.86
CA ASN A 168 12.00 -2.89 1.86
C ASN A 168 11.82 -4.20 1.08
N LYS A 169 12.89 -4.65 0.43
CA LYS A 169 12.94 -5.94 -0.25
C LYS A 169 12.65 -7.08 0.74
N GLY A 170 11.80 -8.03 0.34
CA GLY A 170 11.41 -9.16 1.16
C GLY A 170 10.37 -8.84 2.24
N SER A 171 9.83 -7.61 2.26
CA SER A 171 8.78 -7.23 3.20
C SER A 171 7.47 -7.98 2.96
N ASP A 172 6.63 -8.05 3.98
CA ASP A 172 5.30 -8.66 3.85
C ASP A 172 4.40 -7.86 2.89
N LEU A 173 4.61 -6.53 2.75
CA LEU A 173 3.92 -5.74 1.73
C LEU A 173 4.29 -6.19 0.31
N GLU A 174 5.57 -6.38 0.02
CA GLU A 174 6.02 -6.89 -1.29
C GLU A 174 5.43 -8.28 -1.59
N LYS A 175 5.49 -9.19 -0.60
CA LYS A 175 4.96 -10.56 -0.74
C LYS A 175 3.46 -10.56 -1.06
N ILE A 176 2.67 -9.78 -0.33
CA ILE A 176 1.21 -9.75 -0.51
C ILE A 176 0.82 -9.07 -1.84
N ILE A 177 1.55 -8.06 -2.31
CA ILE A 177 1.37 -7.47 -3.65
C ILE A 177 1.61 -8.51 -4.73
N ASN A 178 2.68 -9.32 -4.61
CA ASN A 178 3.01 -10.38 -5.55
C ASN A 178 1.97 -11.53 -5.51
N GLU A 179 1.58 -11.98 -4.32
CA GLU A 179 0.57 -13.02 -4.11
C GLU A 179 -0.78 -12.64 -4.72
N THR A 180 -1.23 -11.41 -4.49
CA THR A 180 -2.50 -10.89 -5.01
C THR A 180 -2.41 -10.44 -6.47
N LYS A 181 -1.21 -10.42 -7.06
CA LYS A 181 -0.95 -9.88 -8.41
C LYS A 181 -1.51 -8.47 -8.60
N SER A 182 -1.62 -7.71 -7.51
CA SER A 182 -2.27 -6.39 -7.50
C SER A 182 -1.40 -5.26 -8.03
N GLY A 183 -0.10 -5.51 -8.29
CA GLY A 183 0.82 -4.49 -8.78
C GLY A 183 2.28 -4.90 -8.64
N MET A 184 3.13 -3.93 -8.34
CA MET A 184 4.55 -4.16 -8.05
C MET A 184 5.01 -3.34 -6.85
N SER A 185 5.97 -3.89 -6.10
CA SER A 185 6.66 -3.21 -5.01
C SER A 185 8.12 -2.96 -5.36
N PHE A 186 8.63 -1.81 -4.97
CA PHE A 186 10.01 -1.39 -5.18
C PHE A 186 10.66 -1.01 -3.86
N ASP A 187 11.96 -1.32 -3.73
CA ASP A 187 12.76 -0.79 -2.65
C ASP A 187 12.95 0.73 -2.80
N TYR A 188 13.13 1.43 -1.69
CA TYR A 188 13.31 2.87 -1.68
C TYR A 188 14.47 3.37 -2.56
N ASN A 189 15.46 2.50 -2.83
CA ASN A 189 16.63 2.81 -3.66
C ASN A 189 16.49 2.33 -5.11
N ASN A 190 15.45 1.57 -5.46
CA ASN A 190 15.25 1.03 -6.80
C ASN A 190 14.57 2.06 -7.70
N TYR A 191 15.37 2.92 -8.31
CA TYR A 191 14.91 4.03 -9.12
C TYR A 191 14.51 3.64 -10.55
N GLU A 192 15.38 2.91 -11.26
CA GLU A 192 15.19 2.63 -12.70
C GLU A 192 13.97 1.74 -12.97
N ASP A 193 13.83 0.65 -12.21
CA ASP A 193 12.69 -0.25 -12.37
C ASP A 193 11.38 0.43 -11.99
N LEU A 194 11.41 1.29 -10.95
CA LEU A 194 10.27 2.10 -10.54
C LEU A 194 9.82 3.03 -11.68
N LYS A 195 10.75 3.78 -12.28
CA LYS A 195 10.47 4.67 -13.41
C LYS A 195 9.88 3.92 -14.60
N ASN A 196 10.52 2.81 -14.98
CA ASN A 196 10.06 1.97 -16.07
C ASN A 196 8.66 1.39 -15.82
N TYR A 197 8.37 0.98 -14.60
CA TYR A 197 7.04 0.47 -14.23
C TYR A 197 5.96 1.55 -14.35
N ILE A 198 6.21 2.76 -13.85
CA ILE A 198 5.26 3.88 -13.95
C ILE A 198 4.97 4.19 -15.42
N TYR A 199 6.01 4.28 -16.25
CA TYR A 199 5.84 4.56 -17.68
C TYR A 199 5.07 3.45 -18.40
N LYS A 200 5.34 2.18 -18.08
CA LYS A 200 4.58 1.04 -18.59
C LYS A 200 3.09 1.10 -18.20
N CYS A 201 2.79 1.49 -16.97
CA CYS A 201 1.41 1.69 -16.53
C CYS A 201 0.74 2.84 -17.28
N TYR A 202 1.45 3.93 -17.52
CA TYR A 202 0.98 5.05 -18.33
C TYR A 202 0.67 4.64 -19.77
N GLN A 203 1.56 3.87 -20.40
CA GLN A 203 1.32 3.37 -21.77
C GLN A 203 0.09 2.47 -21.86
N LYS A 204 -0.18 1.66 -20.84
CA LYS A 204 -1.40 0.85 -20.76
C LYS A 204 -2.64 1.73 -20.60
N PHE A 205 -2.57 2.76 -19.75
CA PHE A 205 -3.64 3.75 -19.59
C PHE A 205 -4.01 4.40 -20.94
N LEU A 206 -3.03 4.85 -21.73
CA LEU A 206 -3.27 5.44 -23.08
C LEU A 206 -3.98 4.47 -24.04
N LYS A 207 -3.75 3.17 -23.89
CA LYS A 207 -4.41 2.11 -24.68
C LYS A 207 -5.78 1.71 -24.13
N GLY A 208 -6.22 2.31 -23.00
CA GLY A 208 -7.45 1.91 -22.32
C GLY A 208 -7.42 0.50 -21.71
N GLU A 209 -6.22 -0.06 -21.51
CA GLU A 209 -6.05 -1.38 -20.90
C GLU A 209 -6.37 -1.30 -19.39
N LYS A 210 -7.35 -2.07 -18.96
CA LYS A 210 -7.69 -2.16 -17.53
C LYS A 210 -6.80 -3.18 -16.81
N PRO A 211 -6.50 -2.96 -15.51
CA PRO A 211 -5.83 -3.97 -14.69
C PRO A 211 -6.61 -5.29 -14.73
N ARG A 212 -5.91 -6.40 -14.90
CA ARG A 212 -6.48 -7.76 -14.84
C ARG A 212 -6.26 -8.36 -13.44
N ASN A 213 -6.58 -7.63 -12.41
CA ASN A 213 -6.44 -8.13 -11.05
C ASN A 213 -7.71 -8.89 -10.72
N GLU A 214 -7.61 -10.18 -10.41
CA GLU A 214 -8.70 -10.91 -9.80
C GLU A 214 -8.84 -10.46 -8.36
N LEU A 215 -10.06 -10.09 -7.96
CA LEU A 215 -10.32 -9.77 -6.57
C LEU A 215 -10.10 -11.01 -5.72
N ASN A 216 -9.13 -10.96 -4.84
CA ASN A 216 -8.84 -12.06 -3.96
C ASN A 216 -9.86 -12.10 -2.81
N GLU A 217 -10.85 -12.99 -2.92
CA GLU A 217 -11.93 -13.13 -1.94
C GLU A 217 -11.43 -13.53 -0.53
N ASN A 218 -10.21 -14.06 -0.43
CA ASN A 218 -9.58 -14.34 0.87
C ASN A 218 -9.42 -13.07 1.74
N TYR A 219 -9.38 -11.88 1.10
CA TYR A 219 -9.29 -10.59 1.78
C TYR A 219 -10.64 -9.89 1.98
N LEU A 220 -11.77 -10.56 1.68
CA LEU A 220 -13.08 -10.08 2.12
C LEU A 220 -13.20 -10.25 3.64
N SER A 221 -13.60 -9.17 4.34
CA SER A 221 -13.72 -9.17 5.79
C SER A 221 -14.63 -10.28 6.32
N ILE A 222 -15.68 -10.63 5.59
CA ILE A 222 -16.57 -11.73 5.95
C ILE A 222 -15.87 -13.10 5.91
N ASN A 223 -14.95 -13.32 4.98
CA ASN A 223 -14.22 -14.58 4.86
C ASN A 223 -13.12 -14.67 5.95
N ILE A 224 -12.47 -13.54 6.24
CA ILE A 224 -11.53 -13.44 7.35
C ILE A 224 -12.24 -13.72 8.69
N ALA A 225 -13.43 -13.16 8.90
CA ALA A 225 -14.22 -13.43 10.10
C ALA A 225 -14.58 -14.91 10.27
N LYS A 226 -14.97 -15.59 9.17
CA LYS A 226 -15.23 -17.04 9.18
C LYS A 226 -13.98 -17.87 9.54
N GLU A 227 -12.81 -17.44 9.06
CA GLU A 227 -11.53 -18.09 9.41
C GLU A 227 -11.20 -17.92 10.88
N ILE A 228 -11.37 -16.72 11.43
CA ILE A 228 -11.21 -16.47 12.86
C ILE A 228 -12.14 -17.35 13.68
N ASP A 229 -13.42 -17.40 13.33
CA ASP A 229 -14.44 -18.21 14.01
C ASP A 229 -14.06 -19.70 14.04
N LYS A 230 -13.61 -20.23 12.89
CA LYS A 230 -13.11 -21.60 12.80
C LYS A 230 -11.90 -21.85 13.69
N ILE A 231 -10.95 -20.92 13.77
CA ILE A 231 -9.77 -21.04 14.64
C ILE A 231 -10.20 -21.04 16.10
N VAL A 232 -11.04 -20.07 16.49
CA VAL A 232 -11.49 -19.91 17.90
C VAL A 232 -12.31 -21.11 18.36
N SER A 233 -13.13 -21.71 17.49
CA SER A 233 -13.93 -22.89 17.82
C SER A 233 -13.09 -24.16 18.03
N ASN A 234 -11.81 -24.18 17.63
CA ASN A 234 -10.90 -25.32 17.77
C ASN A 234 -9.84 -25.13 18.88
N ILE A 235 -9.86 -24.05 19.64
CA ILE A 235 -8.98 -23.75 20.78
C ILE A 235 -9.68 -24.04 22.09
#